data_a5883e09c8b9bee6d635e7459eda1e40
#
_entry.id   a5883e09c8b9bee6d635e7459eda1e40
#
_cell.length_a   1.000
_cell.length_b   1.000
_cell.length_c   1.000
_cell.angle_alpha   90.00
_cell.angle_beta   90.00
_cell.angle_gamma   90.00
#
_symmetry.space_group_name_H-M   'P 1'
#
loop_
_entity.id
_entity.type
_entity.pdbx_description
1 polymer ?
#
loop_
_entity_poly.entity_id
_entity_poly.type
_entity_poly.pdbx_seq_one_letter_code
_entity_poly.pdbx_strand_id
1 'polypeptide(L)'
;MLAARDVRRDQQAALQKKYASPLICFTLNIAGPEKRDALIDRAFADGVQRVEDQLRLRGVSVLDVQKKVAFTGDECIWAVCGDAKQIKRWMCAIEDDGEIGRLYDIDVIDASGKKLSRGEMRRCMICSGDAFACARSRAHSWQELSACAHRIIDVYFDRKYAARVGMLAQRALLFEASVTPKPGLVDNENNGSHRDMNRFTLIDSACVLRPFFDACARAGIDHRGDVRAAFEHIRDLGVRAEADMLSICKTNAHKGALFSLGILCCAAVMAGEGADTDVILRLAGEIAAPCMDRFAELTADCAVTGGERQYLERGLCGARGEAAAGFPTVRDVALPALRKAASRGMDANAAAVHALLALIAHVQDSNILRRGGEGALRAAQRDAQNLLDMGYTMDDVRSMNDRFVQMNISPGGSADLLAAAMLIDWLKVDG
;
A
#
# COMPACT_ATOMS: atom_id res chain seq x y z
N MET A 1 -15.02 -21.97 29.81
CA MET A 1 -15.97 -20.89 29.49
C MET A 1 -16.63 -20.27 30.74
N LEU A 2 -17.34 -21.05 31.62
CA LEU A 2 -17.96 -20.48 32.83
C LEU A 2 -16.93 -19.82 33.76
N ALA A 3 -15.86 -20.54 34.13
CA ALA A 3 -14.78 -20.01 34.95
C ALA A 3 -14.14 -18.73 34.40
N ALA A 4 -14.02 -18.62 33.06
CA ALA A 4 -13.48 -17.41 32.43
C ALA A 4 -14.42 -16.19 32.59
N ARG A 5 -15.74 -16.42 32.57
CA ARG A 5 -16.74 -15.39 32.83
C ARG A 5 -16.71 -14.89 34.27
N ASP A 6 -16.54 -15.82 35.22
CA ASP A 6 -16.42 -15.45 36.63
C ASP A 6 -15.16 -14.61 36.89
N VAL A 7 -14.01 -15.02 36.36
CA VAL A 7 -12.77 -14.24 36.45
C VAL A 7 -12.94 -12.84 35.85
N ARG A 8 -13.60 -12.72 34.68
CA ARG A 8 -13.88 -11.42 34.06
C ARG A 8 -14.73 -10.53 34.96
N ARG A 9 -15.81 -11.10 35.53
CA ARG A 9 -16.68 -10.37 36.46
C ARG A 9 -15.90 -9.84 37.68
N ASP A 10 -15.02 -10.68 38.24
CA ASP A 10 -14.22 -10.31 39.40
C ASP A 10 -13.19 -9.21 39.07
N GLN A 11 -12.58 -9.27 37.88
CA GLN A 11 -11.71 -8.20 37.37
C GLN A 11 -12.47 -6.88 37.18
N GLN A 12 -13.66 -6.91 36.57
CA GLN A 12 -14.51 -5.74 36.41
C GLN A 12 -14.88 -5.12 37.75
N ALA A 13 -15.31 -5.96 38.72
CA ALA A 13 -15.63 -5.51 40.08
C ALA A 13 -14.43 -4.88 40.80
N ALA A 14 -13.23 -5.45 40.65
CA ALA A 14 -12.00 -4.93 41.21
C ALA A 14 -11.65 -3.53 40.66
N LEU A 15 -11.73 -3.39 39.30
CA LEU A 15 -11.47 -2.10 38.63
C LEU A 15 -12.50 -1.03 39.05
N GLN A 16 -13.77 -1.38 39.13
CA GLN A 16 -14.82 -0.49 39.56
C GLN A 16 -14.62 -0.02 41.02
N LYS A 17 -14.28 -0.95 41.91
CA LYS A 17 -13.95 -0.63 43.29
C LYS A 17 -12.74 0.32 43.41
N LYS A 18 -11.73 0.13 42.52
CA LYS A 18 -10.50 0.92 42.56
C LYS A 18 -10.70 2.34 42.00
N TYR A 19 -11.43 2.48 40.90
CA TYR A 19 -11.51 3.74 40.16
C TYR A 19 -12.86 4.46 40.25
N ALA A 20 -13.93 3.80 40.65
CA ALA A 20 -15.30 4.33 40.67
C ALA A 20 -15.69 5.03 39.35
N SER A 21 -15.28 4.48 38.22
CA SER A 21 -15.37 5.06 36.88
C SER A 21 -15.98 4.09 35.89
N PRO A 22 -16.47 4.55 34.74
CA PRO A 22 -16.91 3.68 33.65
C PRO A 22 -15.83 2.73 33.17
N LEU A 23 -16.22 1.50 32.81
CA LEU A 23 -15.36 0.51 32.18
C LEU A 23 -15.81 0.25 30.75
N ILE A 24 -14.83 0.08 29.85
CA ILE A 24 -15.03 -0.45 28.50
C ILE A 24 -14.45 -1.85 28.49
N CYS A 25 -15.24 -2.85 28.05
CA CYS A 25 -14.82 -4.25 27.99
C CYS A 25 -14.95 -4.72 26.56
N PHE A 26 -13.83 -5.09 25.92
CA PHE A 26 -13.76 -5.53 24.54
C PHE A 26 -13.39 -7.00 24.44
N THR A 27 -14.14 -7.71 23.62
CA THR A 27 -13.87 -9.08 23.17
C THR A 27 -14.28 -9.25 21.73
N LEU A 28 -13.87 -10.37 21.10
CA LEU A 28 -14.39 -10.76 19.79
C LEU A 28 -15.54 -11.77 19.93
N ASN A 29 -16.57 -11.58 19.12
CA ASN A 29 -17.68 -12.53 18.99
C ASN A 29 -17.34 -13.59 17.95
N ILE A 30 -16.57 -14.60 18.34
CA ILE A 30 -16.19 -15.74 17.51
C ILE A 30 -16.96 -16.98 17.96
N ALA A 31 -17.64 -17.63 17.01
CA ALA A 31 -18.37 -18.89 17.28
C ALA A 31 -17.41 -20.10 17.35
N GLY A 32 -17.86 -21.17 17.98
CA GLY A 32 -17.12 -22.44 18.05
C GLY A 32 -16.12 -22.56 19.21
N PRO A 33 -15.39 -23.66 19.27
CA PRO A 33 -14.43 -23.96 20.35
C PRO A 33 -13.12 -23.18 20.22
N GLU A 34 -12.68 -22.91 18.99
CA GLU A 34 -11.46 -22.17 18.71
C GLU A 34 -11.75 -20.67 18.77
N LYS A 35 -11.10 -19.99 19.70
CA LYS A 35 -11.27 -18.54 19.94
C LYS A 35 -10.04 -17.74 19.60
N ARG A 36 -8.98 -18.40 19.16
CA ARG A 36 -7.70 -17.79 18.81
C ARG A 36 -7.04 -18.52 17.66
N ASP A 37 -6.54 -17.77 16.75
CA ASP A 37 -5.53 -18.06 15.74
C ASP A 37 -4.89 -16.73 15.32
N ALA A 38 -3.91 -16.76 14.42
CA ALA A 38 -3.19 -15.55 13.99
C ALA A 38 -4.13 -14.49 13.41
N LEU A 39 -5.19 -14.90 12.71
CA LEU A 39 -6.14 -14.01 12.07
C LEU A 39 -7.07 -13.34 13.10
N ILE A 40 -7.60 -14.15 14.04
CA ILE A 40 -8.45 -13.68 15.14
C ILE A 40 -7.65 -12.76 16.08
N ASP A 41 -6.40 -13.11 16.41
CA ASP A 41 -5.52 -12.30 17.25
C ASP A 41 -5.22 -10.95 16.60
N ARG A 42 -5.04 -10.92 15.26
CA ARG A 42 -4.89 -9.69 14.48
C ARG A 42 -6.15 -8.83 14.52
N ALA A 43 -7.33 -9.43 14.37
CA ALA A 43 -8.60 -8.70 14.47
C ALA A 43 -8.83 -8.14 15.87
N PHE A 44 -8.42 -8.86 16.91
CA PHE A 44 -8.48 -8.37 18.28
C PHE A 44 -7.56 -7.17 18.49
N ALA A 45 -6.33 -7.22 17.99
CA ALA A 45 -5.37 -6.11 18.08
C ALA A 45 -5.90 -4.86 17.35
N ASP A 46 -6.49 -5.02 16.15
CA ASP A 46 -7.14 -3.92 15.42
C ASP A 46 -8.29 -3.30 16.21
N GLY A 47 -9.14 -4.11 16.83
CA GLY A 47 -10.24 -3.64 17.68
C GLY A 47 -9.76 -2.87 18.91
N VAL A 48 -8.70 -3.34 19.58
CA VAL A 48 -8.05 -2.62 20.68
C VAL A 48 -7.56 -1.26 20.21
N GLN A 49 -6.85 -1.21 19.09
CA GLN A 49 -6.33 0.04 18.54
C GLN A 49 -7.46 1.03 18.19
N ARG A 50 -8.55 0.55 17.60
CA ARG A 50 -9.72 1.39 17.28
C ARG A 50 -10.36 2.00 18.52
N VAL A 51 -10.49 1.24 19.62
CA VAL A 51 -10.98 1.76 20.90
C VAL A 51 -10.04 2.83 21.43
N GLU A 52 -8.73 2.59 21.45
CA GLU A 52 -7.73 3.54 21.94
C GLU A 52 -7.67 4.81 21.10
N ASP A 53 -7.74 4.70 19.78
CA ASP A 53 -7.77 5.84 18.87
C ASP A 53 -9.03 6.68 19.07
N GLN A 54 -10.19 6.05 19.27
CA GLN A 54 -11.43 6.74 19.56
C GLN A 54 -11.37 7.49 20.90
N LEU A 55 -10.81 6.88 21.95
CA LEU A 55 -10.63 7.52 23.25
C LEU A 55 -9.68 8.72 23.13
N ARG A 56 -8.57 8.56 22.43
CA ARG A 56 -7.60 9.64 22.17
C ARG A 56 -8.24 10.80 21.40
N LEU A 57 -8.96 10.48 20.30
CA LEU A 57 -9.65 11.48 19.47
C LEU A 57 -10.67 12.30 20.28
N ARG A 58 -11.31 11.68 21.27
CA ARG A 58 -12.31 12.33 22.14
C ARG A 58 -11.73 12.96 23.40
N GLY A 59 -10.42 12.90 23.61
CA GLY A 59 -9.77 13.42 24.79
C GLY A 59 -10.17 12.71 26.09
N VAL A 60 -10.55 11.43 26.01
CA VAL A 60 -10.94 10.63 27.17
C VAL A 60 -9.69 10.16 27.90
N SER A 61 -9.59 10.48 29.20
CA SER A 61 -8.49 10.00 30.04
C SER A 61 -8.69 8.52 30.39
N VAL A 62 -7.69 7.70 30.12
CA VAL A 62 -7.63 6.30 30.51
C VAL A 62 -6.91 6.19 31.86
N LEU A 63 -7.56 5.58 32.84
CA LEU A 63 -7.06 5.42 34.22
C LEU A 63 -6.28 4.12 34.39
N ASP A 64 -6.72 3.06 33.72
CA ASP A 64 -6.08 1.73 33.75
C ASP A 64 -6.46 0.93 32.51
N VAL A 65 -5.58 0.01 32.09
CA VAL A 65 -5.81 -0.91 30.97
C VAL A 65 -5.38 -2.30 31.39
N GLN A 66 -6.28 -3.27 31.28
CA GLN A 66 -5.98 -4.67 31.54
C GLN A 66 -6.25 -5.52 30.28
N LYS A 67 -5.18 -6.03 29.68
CA LYS A 67 -5.25 -6.96 28.55
C LYS A 67 -4.97 -8.37 29.03
N LYS A 68 -5.83 -9.31 28.65
CA LYS A 68 -5.70 -10.72 28.96
C LYS A 68 -5.73 -11.52 27.67
N VAL A 69 -4.71 -12.34 27.50
CA VAL A 69 -4.57 -13.30 26.39
C VAL A 69 -4.93 -14.68 26.94
N ALA A 70 -5.94 -15.33 26.36
CA ALA A 70 -6.41 -16.64 26.84
C ALA A 70 -6.97 -17.50 25.70
N PHE A 71 -6.80 -18.83 25.79
CA PHE A 71 -7.38 -19.76 24.80
C PHE A 71 -8.91 -19.68 24.70
N THR A 72 -9.57 -19.12 25.72
CA THR A 72 -11.03 -18.86 25.74
C THR A 72 -11.45 -17.60 24.97
N GLY A 73 -10.50 -16.90 24.37
CA GLY A 73 -10.61 -15.60 23.70
C GLY A 73 -9.92 -14.49 24.48
N ASP A 74 -9.37 -13.53 23.73
CA ASP A 74 -8.69 -12.39 24.28
C ASP A 74 -9.67 -11.34 24.78
N GLU A 75 -9.28 -10.59 25.81
CA GLU A 75 -10.07 -9.56 26.46
C GLU A 75 -9.22 -8.31 26.72
N CYS A 76 -9.84 -7.12 26.58
CA CYS A 76 -9.25 -5.88 27.05
C CYS A 76 -10.27 -5.07 27.81
N ILE A 77 -9.86 -4.51 28.97
CA ILE A 77 -10.72 -3.69 29.83
C ILE A 77 -10.00 -2.38 30.08
N TRP A 78 -10.68 -1.28 29.81
CA TRP A 78 -10.21 0.07 30.14
C TRP A 78 -11.09 0.67 31.25
N ALA A 79 -10.47 1.21 32.31
CA ALA A 79 -11.14 2.14 33.21
C ALA A 79 -10.92 3.56 32.68
N VAL A 80 -11.98 4.32 32.45
CA VAL A 80 -11.93 5.61 31.75
C VAL A 80 -12.70 6.71 32.49
N CYS A 81 -12.29 7.98 32.30
CA CYS A 81 -13.03 9.13 32.77
C CYS A 81 -14.09 9.55 31.73
N GLY A 82 -15.29 9.90 32.21
CA GLY A 82 -16.30 10.51 31.32
C GLY A 82 -17.72 9.98 31.51
N ASP A 83 -18.64 10.48 30.68
CA ASP A 83 -20.03 10.00 30.65
C ASP A 83 -20.13 8.64 29.97
N ALA A 84 -20.55 7.63 30.73
CA ALA A 84 -20.68 6.26 30.24
C ALA A 84 -21.66 6.13 29.04
N LYS A 85 -22.73 6.94 29.00
CA LYS A 85 -23.68 6.92 27.87
C LYS A 85 -23.05 7.47 26.59
N GLN A 86 -22.26 8.52 26.71
CA GLN A 86 -21.52 9.08 25.57
C GLN A 86 -20.46 8.09 25.07
N ILE A 87 -19.70 7.48 25.98
CA ILE A 87 -18.72 6.44 25.66
C ILE A 87 -19.40 5.26 24.96
N LYS A 88 -20.57 4.80 25.46
CA LYS A 88 -21.32 3.69 24.79
C LYS A 88 -21.69 4.05 23.35
N ARG A 89 -22.10 5.28 23.08
CA ARG A 89 -22.41 5.71 21.69
C ARG A 89 -21.20 5.61 20.77
N TRP A 90 -20.00 6.01 21.25
CA TRP A 90 -18.78 5.90 20.46
C TRP A 90 -18.38 4.43 20.23
N MET A 91 -18.52 3.58 21.23
CA MET A 91 -18.24 2.14 21.10
C MET A 91 -19.21 1.46 20.12
N CYS A 92 -20.49 1.84 20.16
CA CYS A 92 -21.46 1.36 19.16
C CYS A 92 -21.08 1.79 17.74
N ALA A 93 -20.55 3.01 17.56
CA ALA A 93 -20.08 3.45 16.25
C ALA A 93 -18.93 2.59 15.70
N ILE A 94 -18.01 2.13 16.58
CA ILE A 94 -16.95 1.18 16.19
C ILE A 94 -17.54 -0.18 15.80
N GLU A 95 -18.53 -0.68 16.56
CA GLU A 95 -19.21 -1.93 16.27
C GLU A 95 -20.04 -1.88 14.98
N ASP A 96 -20.45 -0.70 14.53
CA ASP A 96 -21.23 -0.48 13.31
C ASP A 96 -20.37 -0.12 12.09
N ASP A 97 -19.05 0.08 12.30
CA ASP A 97 -18.12 0.45 11.23
C ASP A 97 -17.72 -0.77 10.40
N GLY A 98 -18.43 -0.97 9.31
CA GLY A 98 -18.17 -2.03 8.34
C GLY A 98 -18.46 -3.46 8.86
N GLU A 99 -18.04 -4.44 8.09
CA GLU A 99 -18.31 -5.84 8.41
C GLU A 99 -17.49 -6.34 9.63
N ILE A 100 -16.25 -5.89 9.79
CA ILE A 100 -15.37 -6.28 10.90
C ILE A 100 -15.94 -5.87 12.26
N GLY A 101 -16.59 -4.70 12.35
CA GLY A 101 -17.22 -4.19 13.57
C GLY A 101 -18.29 -5.13 14.12
N ARG A 102 -18.88 -5.97 13.27
CA ARG A 102 -19.85 -6.99 13.69
C ARG A 102 -19.26 -8.09 14.57
N LEU A 103 -17.95 -8.30 14.44
CA LEU A 103 -17.20 -9.25 15.27
C LEU A 103 -16.78 -8.63 16.61
N TYR A 104 -16.85 -7.31 16.75
CA TYR A 104 -16.50 -6.62 17.98
C TYR A 104 -17.66 -6.68 18.97
N ASP A 105 -17.34 -7.02 20.22
CA ASP A 105 -18.28 -7.00 21.35
C ASP A 105 -17.73 -6.05 22.40
N ILE A 106 -18.24 -4.79 22.38
CA ILE A 106 -17.74 -3.69 23.20
C ILE A 106 -18.79 -3.29 24.21
N ASP A 107 -18.67 -3.84 25.41
CA ASP A 107 -19.55 -3.50 26.51
C ASP A 107 -19.05 -2.27 27.26
N VAL A 108 -19.99 -1.44 27.70
CA VAL A 108 -19.70 -0.33 28.60
C VAL A 108 -20.49 -0.53 29.88
N ILE A 109 -19.77 -0.48 31.01
CA ILE A 109 -20.33 -0.57 32.36
C ILE A 109 -20.18 0.82 33.00
N ASP A 110 -21.26 1.38 33.55
CA ASP A 110 -21.19 2.68 34.22
C ASP A 110 -20.54 2.60 35.62
N ALA A 111 -20.30 3.75 36.25
CA ALA A 111 -19.68 3.79 37.57
C ALA A 111 -20.49 3.09 38.67
N SER A 112 -21.79 2.84 38.47
CA SER A 112 -22.63 2.07 39.39
C SER A 112 -22.58 0.55 39.19
N GLY A 113 -21.85 0.07 38.16
CA GLY A 113 -21.76 -1.36 37.82
C GLY A 113 -22.83 -1.82 36.83
N LYS A 114 -23.64 -0.92 36.30
CA LYS A 114 -24.68 -1.27 35.36
C LYS A 114 -24.14 -1.33 33.93
N LYS A 115 -24.29 -2.48 33.25
CA LYS A 115 -24.02 -2.64 31.84
C LYS A 115 -25.01 -1.83 30.99
N LEU A 116 -24.52 -0.98 30.10
CA LEU A 116 -25.35 -0.14 29.23
C LEU A 116 -25.76 -0.92 27.99
N SER A 117 -27.07 -0.82 27.66
CA SER A 117 -27.62 -1.41 26.44
C SER A 117 -27.22 -0.61 25.20
N ARG A 118 -27.08 -1.30 24.09
CA ARG A 118 -26.89 -0.70 22.74
C ARG A 118 -28.13 0.03 22.23
N GLY A 119 -29.33 -0.40 22.62
CA GLY A 119 -30.61 0.14 22.13
C GLY A 119 -31.13 -0.56 20.89
N GLU A 120 -30.28 -0.87 19.90
CA GLU A 120 -30.66 -1.54 18.66
C GLU A 120 -30.21 -2.99 18.62
N MET A 121 -31.00 -3.84 17.95
CA MET A 121 -30.67 -5.26 17.79
C MET A 121 -29.64 -5.46 16.66
N ARG A 122 -28.68 -6.35 16.90
CA ARG A 122 -27.71 -6.74 15.88
C ARG A 122 -28.32 -7.70 14.86
N ARG A 123 -27.95 -7.54 13.61
CA ARG A 123 -28.30 -8.48 12.54
C ARG A 123 -27.36 -9.68 12.51
N CYS A 124 -27.86 -10.83 12.09
CA CYS A 124 -27.05 -12.03 11.88
C CYS A 124 -26.01 -11.78 10.77
N MET A 125 -24.77 -12.26 10.98
CA MET A 125 -23.68 -12.08 10.01
C MET A 125 -23.82 -12.97 8.76
N ILE A 126 -24.70 -13.99 8.79
CA ILE A 126 -24.93 -14.89 7.64
C ILE A 126 -26.19 -14.50 6.87
N CYS A 127 -27.34 -14.41 7.55
CA CYS A 127 -28.63 -14.24 6.88
C CYS A 127 -29.23 -12.83 7.01
N SER A 128 -28.54 -11.89 7.67
CA SER A 128 -28.98 -10.52 7.95
C SER A 128 -30.30 -10.41 8.75
N GLY A 129 -30.87 -11.51 9.22
CA GLY A 129 -32.01 -11.55 10.15
C GLY A 129 -31.61 -11.11 11.56
N ASP A 130 -32.54 -11.23 12.53
CA ASP A 130 -32.22 -10.96 13.95
C ASP A 130 -31.19 -11.95 14.47
N ALA A 131 -30.04 -11.45 14.94
CA ALA A 131 -28.94 -12.28 15.45
C ALA A 131 -29.34 -13.09 16.69
N PHE A 132 -30.21 -12.53 17.56
CA PHE A 132 -30.67 -13.19 18.76
C PHE A 132 -31.65 -14.34 18.42
N ALA A 133 -32.55 -14.11 17.46
CA ALA A 133 -33.45 -15.16 16.98
C ALA A 133 -32.68 -16.30 16.32
N CYS A 134 -31.68 -16.02 15.47
CA CYS A 134 -30.82 -17.02 14.87
C CYS A 134 -30.01 -17.81 15.92
N ALA A 135 -29.50 -17.14 16.95
CA ALA A 135 -28.77 -17.81 18.03
C ALA A 135 -29.67 -18.75 18.86
N ARG A 136 -30.91 -18.33 19.17
CA ARG A 136 -31.88 -19.15 19.91
C ARG A 136 -32.36 -20.35 19.14
N SER A 137 -32.67 -20.18 17.86
CA SER A 137 -33.15 -21.25 16.96
C SER A 137 -32.01 -22.15 16.45
N ARG A 138 -30.75 -21.78 16.69
CA ARG A 138 -29.55 -22.43 16.10
C ARG A 138 -29.67 -22.53 14.58
N ALA A 139 -30.16 -21.45 13.93
CA ALA A 139 -30.39 -21.39 12.48
C ALA A 139 -29.12 -21.65 11.66
N HIS A 140 -27.94 -21.37 12.23
CA HIS A 140 -26.63 -21.58 11.63
C HIS A 140 -25.75 -22.42 12.57
N SER A 141 -24.96 -23.32 12.00
CA SER A 141 -23.95 -24.08 12.74
C SER A 141 -22.81 -23.16 13.20
N TRP A 142 -22.10 -23.58 14.23
CA TRP A 142 -20.92 -22.82 14.68
C TRP A 142 -19.81 -22.83 13.63
N GLN A 143 -19.73 -23.87 12.78
CA GLN A 143 -18.77 -23.96 11.67
C GLN A 143 -19.05 -22.88 10.63
N GLU A 144 -20.30 -22.68 10.21
CA GLU A 144 -20.70 -21.64 9.27
C GLU A 144 -20.44 -20.24 9.84
N LEU A 145 -20.73 -20.01 11.12
CA LEU A 145 -20.46 -18.74 11.79
C LEU A 145 -18.96 -18.46 11.91
N SER A 146 -18.14 -19.46 12.24
CA SER A 146 -16.69 -19.34 12.31
C SER A 146 -16.09 -19.05 10.93
N ALA A 147 -16.48 -19.80 9.90
CA ALA A 147 -16.03 -19.56 8.52
C ALA A 147 -16.44 -18.16 8.02
N CYS A 148 -17.64 -17.69 8.37
CA CYS A 148 -18.08 -16.33 8.05
C CYS A 148 -17.23 -15.27 8.76
N ALA A 149 -16.90 -15.47 10.04
CA ALA A 149 -16.04 -14.56 10.80
C ALA A 149 -14.64 -14.48 10.19
N HIS A 150 -14.00 -15.60 9.87
CA HIS A 150 -12.69 -15.63 9.21
C HIS A 150 -12.72 -14.88 7.88
N ARG A 151 -13.71 -15.14 7.03
CA ARG A 151 -13.87 -14.43 5.76
C ARG A 151 -14.03 -12.91 5.94
N ILE A 152 -14.81 -12.47 6.94
CA ILE A 152 -14.95 -11.04 7.26
C ILE A 152 -13.59 -10.44 7.63
N ILE A 153 -12.80 -11.14 8.44
CA ILE A 153 -11.48 -10.66 8.88
C ILE A 153 -10.51 -10.61 7.69
N ASP A 154 -10.43 -11.68 6.88
CA ASP A 154 -9.58 -11.75 5.69
C ASP A 154 -9.89 -10.60 4.72
N VAL A 155 -11.15 -10.45 4.34
CA VAL A 155 -11.58 -9.37 3.41
C VAL A 155 -11.27 -7.99 3.97
N TYR A 156 -11.44 -7.80 5.28
CA TYR A 156 -11.11 -6.52 5.92
C TYR A 156 -9.62 -6.20 5.82
N PHE A 157 -8.74 -7.16 6.16
CA PHE A 157 -7.30 -6.92 6.10
C PHE A 157 -6.76 -6.84 4.67
N ASP A 158 -7.30 -7.63 3.75
CA ASP A 158 -6.98 -7.52 2.32
C ASP A 158 -7.30 -6.11 1.79
N ARG A 159 -8.47 -5.57 2.11
CA ARG A 159 -8.87 -4.20 1.72
C ARG A 159 -8.00 -3.12 2.38
N LYS A 160 -7.67 -3.30 3.66
CA LYS A 160 -6.79 -2.39 4.40
C LYS A 160 -5.39 -2.37 3.78
N TYR A 161 -4.86 -3.54 3.45
CA TYR A 161 -3.58 -3.68 2.77
C TYR A 161 -3.61 -3.08 1.36
N ALA A 162 -4.65 -3.35 0.57
CA ALA A 162 -4.81 -2.76 -0.76
C ALA A 162 -4.82 -1.21 -0.72
N ALA A 163 -5.55 -0.61 0.21
CA ALA A 163 -5.56 0.84 0.40
C ALA A 163 -4.17 1.39 0.79
N ARG A 164 -3.42 0.65 1.62
CA ARG A 164 -2.04 0.99 1.99
C ARG A 164 -1.12 0.92 0.78
N VAL A 165 -1.19 -0.13 -0.03
CA VAL A 165 -0.38 -0.30 -1.24
C VAL A 165 -0.63 0.85 -2.23
N GLY A 166 -1.89 1.21 -2.49
CA GLY A 166 -2.23 2.36 -3.34
C GLY A 166 -1.68 3.68 -2.80
N MET A 167 -1.73 3.89 -1.47
CA MET A 167 -1.14 5.06 -0.81
C MET A 167 0.39 5.09 -0.97
N LEU A 168 1.06 3.95 -0.84
CA LEU A 168 2.52 3.86 -1.01
C LEU A 168 2.93 4.11 -2.46
N ALA A 169 2.14 3.69 -3.46
CA ALA A 169 2.41 3.99 -4.87
C ALA A 169 2.31 5.50 -5.16
N GLN A 170 1.28 6.18 -4.67
CA GLN A 170 1.21 7.64 -4.75
C GLN A 170 2.39 8.31 -4.05
N ARG A 171 2.73 7.86 -2.84
CA ARG A 171 3.87 8.35 -2.08
C ARG A 171 5.18 8.19 -2.87
N ALA A 172 5.36 7.07 -3.56
CA ALA A 172 6.55 6.82 -4.38
C ALA A 172 6.70 7.86 -5.49
N LEU A 173 5.61 8.21 -6.20
CA LEU A 173 5.64 9.28 -7.19
C LEU A 173 5.94 10.66 -6.59
N LEU A 174 5.35 10.99 -5.45
CA LEU A 174 5.58 12.28 -4.78
C LEU A 174 7.03 12.40 -4.27
N PHE A 175 7.59 11.30 -3.76
CA PHE A 175 8.98 11.26 -3.34
C PHE A 175 9.92 11.35 -4.54
N GLU A 176 9.69 10.56 -5.60
CA GLU A 176 10.48 10.65 -6.84
C GLU A 176 10.47 12.09 -7.38
N ALA A 177 9.30 12.74 -7.47
CA ALA A 177 9.18 14.13 -7.93
C ALA A 177 9.95 15.14 -7.06
N SER A 178 10.19 14.81 -5.79
CA SER A 178 10.84 15.68 -4.80
C SER A 178 12.35 15.45 -4.68
N VAL A 179 12.87 14.31 -5.14
CA VAL A 179 14.31 14.01 -5.13
C VAL A 179 15.09 15.08 -5.89
N THR A 180 16.18 15.58 -5.29
CA THR A 180 16.97 16.69 -5.82
C THR A 180 18.44 16.58 -5.40
N PRO A 181 19.41 16.79 -6.32
CA PRO A 181 19.23 17.06 -7.75
C PRO A 181 18.99 15.78 -8.58
N LYS A 182 18.25 15.93 -9.71
CA LYS A 182 18.01 14.84 -10.66
C LYS A 182 18.51 15.21 -12.07
N PRO A 183 19.60 14.60 -12.57
CA PRO A 183 20.14 14.96 -13.88
C PRO A 183 19.15 14.83 -15.03
N GLY A 184 18.87 15.94 -15.71
CA GLY A 184 17.98 16.02 -16.87
C GLY A 184 16.49 15.86 -16.58
N LEU A 185 16.11 15.65 -15.32
CA LEU A 185 14.73 15.47 -14.86
C LEU A 185 14.21 16.73 -14.15
N VAL A 186 12.89 16.80 -14.02
CA VAL A 186 12.25 17.84 -13.18
C VAL A 186 12.53 17.55 -11.71
N ASP A 187 12.98 18.54 -10.96
CA ASP A 187 13.20 18.48 -9.53
C ASP A 187 12.79 19.78 -8.80
N ASN A 188 13.24 19.98 -7.56
CA ASN A 188 12.92 21.20 -6.81
C ASN A 188 13.73 22.42 -7.25
N GLU A 189 14.84 22.24 -7.97
CA GLU A 189 15.73 23.33 -8.39
C GLU A 189 15.40 23.81 -9.81
N ASN A 190 15.04 22.88 -10.72
CA ASN A 190 14.77 23.21 -12.12
C ASN A 190 13.91 22.17 -12.84
N ASN A 191 13.57 22.43 -14.11
CA ASN A 191 12.75 21.53 -14.92
C ASN A 191 13.58 20.52 -15.74
N GLY A 192 14.89 20.44 -15.53
CA GLY A 192 15.77 19.60 -16.34
C GLY A 192 15.63 19.89 -17.84
N SER A 193 15.53 18.84 -18.63
CA SER A 193 15.35 18.92 -20.09
C SER A 193 13.88 19.01 -20.53
N HIS A 194 12.97 19.47 -19.64
CA HIS A 194 11.53 19.52 -19.91
C HIS A 194 11.03 20.96 -20.05
N ARG A 195 10.22 21.21 -21.10
CA ARG A 195 9.53 22.48 -21.35
C ARG A 195 8.03 22.40 -21.11
N ASP A 196 7.51 21.20 -21.03
CA ASP A 196 6.08 20.84 -20.98
C ASP A 196 5.62 20.44 -19.58
N MET A 197 6.54 20.31 -18.61
CA MET A 197 6.24 19.93 -17.24
C MET A 197 7.19 20.57 -16.23
N ASN A 198 6.70 20.71 -15.01
CA ASN A 198 7.43 21.20 -13.85
C ASN A 198 7.05 20.36 -12.60
N ARG A 199 7.61 20.70 -11.45
CA ARG A 199 7.32 19.99 -10.19
C ARG A 199 5.83 19.91 -9.86
N PHE A 200 5.07 20.98 -10.06
CA PHE A 200 3.63 20.99 -9.78
C PHE A 200 2.88 20.05 -10.72
N THR A 201 3.27 19.97 -11.98
CA THR A 201 2.74 19.00 -12.95
C THR A 201 2.93 17.55 -12.45
N LEU A 202 4.11 17.23 -11.87
CA LEU A 202 4.38 15.90 -11.31
C LEU A 202 3.53 15.63 -10.07
N ILE A 203 3.36 16.63 -9.18
CA ILE A 203 2.51 16.53 -7.99
C ILE A 203 1.04 16.30 -8.40
N ASP A 204 0.52 17.09 -9.33
CA ASP A 204 -0.85 16.95 -9.83
C ASP A 204 -1.06 15.54 -10.43
N SER A 205 -0.10 15.07 -11.24
CA SER A 205 -0.12 13.73 -11.79
C SER A 205 -0.18 12.65 -10.71
N ALA A 206 0.66 12.73 -9.68
CA ALA A 206 0.67 11.78 -8.58
C ALA A 206 -0.67 11.78 -7.80
N CYS A 207 -1.31 12.94 -7.67
CA CYS A 207 -2.63 13.05 -7.03
C CYS A 207 -3.75 12.45 -7.88
N VAL A 208 -3.76 12.73 -9.17
CA VAL A 208 -4.76 12.21 -10.13
C VAL A 208 -4.67 10.68 -10.25
N LEU A 209 -3.47 10.11 -10.17
CA LEU A 209 -3.24 8.68 -10.31
C LEU A 209 -3.58 7.85 -9.06
N ARG A 210 -3.83 8.46 -7.91
CA ARG A 210 -4.15 7.72 -6.68
C ARG A 210 -5.35 6.77 -6.82
N PRO A 211 -6.51 7.17 -7.39
CA PRO A 211 -7.65 6.25 -7.57
C PRO A 211 -7.32 5.05 -8.46
N PHE A 212 -6.44 5.24 -9.45
CA PHE A 212 -5.96 4.15 -10.29
C PHE A 212 -5.13 3.14 -9.50
N PHE A 213 -4.19 3.58 -8.66
CA PHE A 213 -3.39 2.68 -7.82
C PHE A 213 -4.26 1.91 -6.82
N ASP A 214 -5.26 2.57 -6.22
CA ASP A 214 -6.22 1.90 -5.35
C ASP A 214 -7.05 0.84 -6.10
N ALA A 215 -7.42 1.11 -7.36
CA ALA A 215 -8.14 0.15 -8.19
C ALA A 215 -7.26 -1.04 -8.62
N CYS A 216 -5.98 -0.79 -8.99
CA CYS A 216 -5.02 -1.85 -9.28
C CYS A 216 -4.74 -2.74 -8.07
N ALA A 217 -4.60 -2.16 -6.89
CA ALA A 217 -4.45 -2.89 -5.64
C ALA A 217 -5.68 -3.78 -5.36
N ARG A 218 -6.91 -3.26 -5.55
CA ARG A 218 -8.13 -4.06 -5.43
C ARG A 218 -8.21 -5.18 -6.46
N ALA A 219 -7.75 -4.95 -7.70
CA ALA A 219 -7.69 -6.00 -8.72
C ALA A 219 -6.85 -7.21 -8.26
N GLY A 220 -5.84 -7.00 -7.42
CA GLY A 220 -5.07 -8.08 -6.78
C GLY A 220 -5.90 -8.95 -5.82
N ILE A 221 -6.95 -8.40 -5.20
CA ILE A 221 -7.94 -9.18 -4.42
C ILE A 221 -8.90 -9.89 -5.37
N ASP A 222 -9.51 -9.14 -6.29
CA ASP A 222 -10.63 -9.58 -7.12
C ASP A 222 -10.23 -10.68 -8.12
N HIS A 223 -8.97 -10.68 -8.56
CA HIS A 223 -8.41 -11.64 -9.52
C HIS A 223 -7.32 -12.55 -8.92
N ARG A 224 -7.35 -12.79 -7.61
CA ARG A 224 -6.36 -13.66 -6.95
C ARG A 224 -6.32 -15.04 -7.59
N GLY A 225 -5.15 -15.41 -8.16
CA GLY A 225 -4.93 -16.67 -8.89
C GLY A 225 -5.22 -16.61 -10.38
N ASP A 226 -5.71 -15.50 -10.94
CA ASP A 226 -5.92 -15.28 -12.37
C ASP A 226 -5.15 -14.03 -12.84
N VAL A 227 -3.86 -14.24 -13.14
CA VAL A 227 -2.95 -13.15 -13.57
C VAL A 227 -3.36 -12.53 -14.91
N ARG A 228 -4.03 -13.31 -15.80
CA ARG A 228 -4.45 -12.79 -17.10
C ARG A 228 -5.65 -11.86 -16.96
N ALA A 229 -6.68 -12.26 -16.20
CA ALA A 229 -7.81 -11.39 -15.91
C ALA A 229 -7.36 -10.13 -15.15
N ALA A 230 -6.41 -10.26 -14.21
CA ALA A 230 -5.81 -9.12 -13.53
C ALA A 230 -5.16 -8.15 -14.51
N PHE A 231 -4.34 -8.64 -15.45
CA PHE A 231 -3.70 -7.80 -16.47
C PHE A 231 -4.71 -7.06 -17.34
N GLU A 232 -5.73 -7.76 -17.85
CA GLU A 232 -6.77 -7.17 -18.70
C GLU A 232 -7.51 -6.05 -17.97
N HIS A 233 -7.87 -6.27 -16.71
CA HIS A 233 -8.51 -5.27 -15.87
C HIS A 233 -7.61 -4.05 -15.64
N ILE A 234 -6.35 -4.26 -15.24
CA ILE A 234 -5.38 -3.17 -15.00
C ILE A 234 -5.14 -2.37 -16.29
N ARG A 235 -5.04 -3.03 -17.44
CA ARG A 235 -4.87 -2.35 -18.73
C ARG A 235 -6.02 -1.38 -19.00
N ASP A 236 -7.26 -1.82 -18.79
CA ASP A 236 -8.44 -0.99 -19.03
C ASP A 236 -8.54 0.18 -18.02
N LEU A 237 -8.13 -0.04 -16.78
CA LEU A 237 -7.98 1.02 -15.78
C LEU A 237 -6.88 2.01 -16.19
N GLY A 238 -5.75 1.50 -16.70
CA GLY A 238 -4.60 2.31 -17.13
C GLY A 238 -4.92 3.25 -18.29
N VAL A 239 -5.72 2.82 -19.25
CA VAL A 239 -6.17 3.69 -20.36
C VAL A 239 -6.96 4.88 -19.85
N ARG A 240 -7.85 4.69 -18.89
CA ARG A 240 -8.64 5.77 -18.26
C ARG A 240 -7.75 6.70 -17.44
N ALA A 241 -6.87 6.13 -16.63
CA ALA A 241 -5.96 6.90 -15.79
C ALA A 241 -4.97 7.75 -16.62
N GLU A 242 -4.51 7.25 -17.78
CA GLU A 242 -3.69 8.04 -18.72
C GLU A 242 -4.49 9.22 -19.30
N ALA A 243 -5.77 9.01 -19.64
CA ALA A 243 -6.65 10.07 -20.13
C ALA A 243 -6.90 11.13 -19.04
N ASP A 244 -7.15 10.72 -17.79
CA ASP A 244 -7.35 11.64 -16.66
C ASP A 244 -6.08 12.46 -16.38
N MET A 245 -4.91 11.81 -16.34
CA MET A 245 -3.61 12.46 -16.19
C MET A 245 -3.39 13.50 -17.30
N LEU A 246 -3.62 13.13 -18.56
CA LEU A 246 -3.45 14.02 -19.70
C LEU A 246 -4.43 15.20 -19.64
N SER A 247 -5.67 14.97 -19.20
CA SER A 247 -6.69 16.01 -19.08
C SER A 247 -6.32 17.07 -18.04
N ILE A 248 -5.70 16.68 -16.93
CA ILE A 248 -5.30 17.58 -15.83
C ILE A 248 -3.92 18.19 -16.08
N CYS A 249 -2.91 17.36 -16.35
CA CYS A 249 -1.52 17.78 -16.45
C CYS A 249 -1.15 18.35 -17.84
N LYS A 250 -1.98 18.13 -18.86
CA LYS A 250 -1.75 18.49 -20.27
C LYS A 250 -0.49 17.84 -20.89
N THR A 251 0.13 16.91 -20.18
CA THR A 251 1.31 16.15 -20.62
C THR A 251 1.31 14.76 -20.01
N ASN A 252 2.07 13.84 -20.59
CA ASN A 252 2.25 12.46 -20.09
C ASN A 252 3.34 12.42 -19.00
N ALA A 253 3.08 13.02 -17.83
CA ALA A 253 4.07 13.22 -16.77
C ALA A 253 4.63 11.91 -16.19
N HIS A 254 3.76 10.90 -15.96
CA HIS A 254 4.14 9.63 -15.30
C HIS A 254 3.67 8.39 -16.07
N LYS A 255 3.66 8.42 -17.41
CA LYS A 255 3.12 7.32 -18.22
C LYS A 255 3.78 5.96 -17.94
N GLY A 256 5.11 5.93 -17.84
CA GLY A 256 5.85 4.70 -17.55
C GLY A 256 5.64 4.23 -16.11
N ALA A 257 5.71 5.15 -15.16
CA ALA A 257 5.47 4.86 -13.75
C ALA A 257 4.03 4.38 -13.49
N LEU A 258 3.02 4.96 -14.14
CA LEU A 258 1.63 4.51 -14.09
C LEU A 258 1.54 3.01 -14.40
N PHE A 259 2.11 2.58 -15.52
CA PHE A 259 2.11 1.16 -15.92
C PHE A 259 2.85 0.29 -14.89
N SER A 260 4.08 0.64 -14.53
CA SER A 260 4.93 -0.14 -13.62
C SER A 260 4.32 -0.25 -12.22
N LEU A 261 3.89 0.88 -11.64
CA LEU A 261 3.30 0.90 -10.30
C LEU A 261 1.92 0.23 -10.26
N GLY A 262 1.11 0.35 -11.33
CA GLY A 262 -0.17 -0.35 -11.43
C GLY A 262 -0.01 -1.87 -11.35
N ILE A 263 0.94 -2.44 -12.11
CA ILE A 263 1.28 -3.87 -12.05
C ILE A 263 1.78 -4.27 -10.66
N LEU A 264 2.71 -3.48 -10.08
CA LEU A 264 3.28 -3.76 -8.76
C LEU A 264 2.23 -3.68 -7.64
N CYS A 265 1.28 -2.73 -7.71
CA CYS A 265 0.17 -2.65 -6.75
C CYS A 265 -0.69 -3.92 -6.76
N CYS A 266 -1.05 -4.40 -7.94
CA CYS A 266 -1.82 -5.63 -8.08
C CYS A 266 -1.02 -6.85 -7.59
N ALA A 267 0.23 -6.98 -8.00
CA ALA A 267 1.10 -8.09 -7.62
C ALA A 267 1.33 -8.15 -6.11
N ALA A 268 1.57 -7.00 -5.45
CA ALA A 268 1.77 -6.92 -4.02
C ALA A 268 0.55 -7.42 -3.23
N VAL A 269 -0.64 -6.99 -3.63
CA VAL A 269 -1.89 -7.41 -2.96
C VAL A 269 -2.25 -8.86 -3.30
N MET A 270 -2.02 -9.30 -4.53
CA MET A 270 -2.24 -10.70 -4.93
C MET A 270 -1.31 -11.65 -4.17
N ALA A 271 -0.06 -11.25 -3.92
CA ALA A 271 0.91 -11.99 -3.11
C ALA A 271 0.53 -12.04 -1.62
N GLY A 272 -0.18 -11.03 -1.13
CA GLY A 272 -0.57 -10.89 0.26
C GLY A 272 0.39 -10.05 1.11
N GLU A 273 -0.11 -9.54 2.23
CA GLU A 273 0.68 -8.72 3.16
C GLU A 273 1.83 -9.56 3.76
N GLY A 274 3.02 -8.99 3.83
CA GLY A 274 4.23 -9.67 4.31
C GLY A 274 4.91 -10.59 3.31
N ALA A 275 4.43 -10.68 2.06
CA ALA A 275 5.09 -11.46 1.02
C ALA A 275 6.51 -10.97 0.73
N ASP A 276 7.40 -11.91 0.42
CA ASP A 276 8.77 -11.56 0.02
C ASP A 276 8.82 -10.76 -1.28
N THR A 277 9.82 -9.87 -1.38
CA THR A 277 10.06 -9.04 -2.58
C THR A 277 10.12 -9.91 -3.85
N ASP A 278 10.82 -11.03 -3.82
CA ASP A 278 10.98 -11.90 -5.00
C ASP A 278 9.65 -12.54 -5.42
N VAL A 279 8.75 -12.82 -4.47
CA VAL A 279 7.40 -13.32 -4.76
C VAL A 279 6.58 -12.23 -5.45
N ILE A 280 6.62 -11.00 -4.94
CA ILE A 280 5.90 -9.86 -5.52
C ILE A 280 6.41 -9.58 -6.95
N LEU A 281 7.73 -9.50 -7.14
CA LEU A 281 8.33 -9.19 -8.45
C LEU A 281 8.11 -10.31 -9.47
N ARG A 282 8.19 -11.57 -9.08
CA ARG A 282 7.84 -12.71 -9.95
C ARG A 282 6.37 -12.63 -10.38
N LEU A 283 5.48 -12.40 -9.45
CA LEU A 283 4.04 -12.28 -9.74
C LEU A 283 3.74 -11.07 -10.63
N ALA A 284 4.45 -9.96 -10.42
CA ALA A 284 4.39 -8.80 -11.32
C ALA A 284 4.79 -9.16 -12.76
N GLY A 285 5.83 -9.99 -12.93
CA GLY A 285 6.25 -10.52 -14.22
C GLY A 285 5.17 -11.37 -14.87
N GLU A 286 4.56 -12.28 -14.10
CA GLU A 286 3.47 -13.14 -14.60
C GLU A 286 2.25 -12.31 -15.03
N ILE A 287 1.87 -11.29 -14.25
CA ILE A 287 0.77 -10.37 -14.59
C ILE A 287 1.13 -9.57 -15.86
N ALA A 288 2.37 -9.08 -16.00
CA ALA A 288 2.77 -8.25 -17.11
C ALA A 288 3.09 -9.04 -18.41
N ALA A 289 3.29 -10.36 -18.33
CA ALA A 289 3.67 -11.19 -19.46
C ALA A 289 2.80 -10.99 -20.73
N PRO A 290 1.45 -10.88 -20.62
CA PRO A 290 0.60 -10.69 -21.81
C PRO A 290 0.86 -9.37 -22.56
N CYS A 291 1.53 -8.38 -21.96
CA CYS A 291 1.88 -7.15 -22.68
C CYS A 291 2.92 -7.38 -23.78
N MET A 292 3.63 -8.53 -23.73
CA MET A 292 4.63 -8.90 -24.72
C MET A 292 4.01 -9.55 -25.97
N ASP A 293 2.79 -10.10 -25.88
CA ASP A 293 2.08 -10.71 -27.01
C ASP A 293 1.95 -9.71 -28.17
N ARG A 294 1.66 -8.45 -27.86
CA ARG A 294 1.57 -7.38 -28.85
C ARG A 294 2.89 -7.08 -29.57
N PHE A 295 4.03 -7.26 -28.89
CA PHE A 295 5.33 -7.06 -29.53
C PHE A 295 5.66 -8.16 -30.57
N ALA A 296 5.19 -9.39 -30.34
CA ALA A 296 5.38 -10.50 -31.26
C ALA A 296 4.61 -10.29 -32.57
N GLU A 297 3.49 -9.57 -32.55
CA GLU A 297 2.62 -9.31 -33.72
C GLU A 297 2.86 -7.91 -34.33
N LEU A 298 3.82 -7.13 -33.77
CA LEU A 298 4.02 -5.73 -34.14
C LEU A 298 4.71 -5.60 -35.51
N THR A 299 4.10 -4.81 -36.42
CA THR A 299 4.66 -4.40 -37.68
C THR A 299 4.85 -2.87 -37.74
N ALA A 300 5.64 -2.38 -38.71
CA ALA A 300 5.91 -0.95 -38.86
C ALA A 300 4.63 -0.12 -39.04
N ASP A 301 3.64 -0.67 -39.74
CA ASP A 301 2.38 0.00 -40.03
C ASP A 301 1.43 0.07 -38.80
N CYS A 302 1.66 -0.82 -37.83
CA CYS A 302 0.82 -0.93 -36.62
C CYS A 302 1.43 -0.25 -35.39
N ALA A 303 2.67 0.26 -35.47
CA ALA A 303 3.37 0.87 -34.33
C ALA A 303 2.84 2.29 -34.07
N VAL A 304 2.05 2.42 -32.98
CA VAL A 304 1.41 3.69 -32.58
C VAL A 304 2.28 4.45 -31.57
N THR A 305 2.89 3.74 -30.61
CA THR A 305 3.64 4.35 -29.50
C THR A 305 5.14 4.47 -29.78
N GLY A 306 5.82 5.40 -29.08
CA GLY A 306 7.28 5.53 -29.15
C GLY A 306 8.03 4.27 -28.69
N GLY A 307 7.50 3.54 -27.71
CA GLY A 307 8.06 2.28 -27.24
C GLY A 307 7.94 1.16 -28.27
N GLU A 308 6.82 1.08 -29.01
CA GLU A 308 6.63 0.12 -30.09
C GLU A 308 7.59 0.37 -31.25
N ARG A 309 7.83 1.63 -31.61
CA ARG A 309 8.82 2.00 -32.62
C ARG A 309 10.24 1.61 -32.22
N GLN A 310 10.62 1.85 -30.96
CA GLN A 310 11.94 1.45 -30.44
C GLN A 310 12.12 -0.06 -30.41
N TYR A 311 11.04 -0.82 -30.14
CA TYR A 311 11.09 -2.28 -30.26
C TYR A 311 11.39 -2.72 -31.68
N LEU A 312 10.68 -2.19 -32.67
CA LEU A 312 10.92 -2.53 -34.09
C LEU A 312 12.30 -2.12 -34.59
N GLU A 313 12.80 -0.95 -34.14
CA GLU A 313 14.09 -0.44 -34.60
C GLU A 313 15.27 -1.09 -33.88
N ARG A 314 15.12 -1.50 -32.60
CA ARG A 314 16.24 -1.85 -31.72
C ARG A 314 16.01 -3.07 -30.85
N GLY A 315 14.84 -3.69 -30.88
CA GLY A 315 14.46 -4.81 -30.00
C GLY A 315 14.25 -4.40 -28.53
N LEU A 316 14.12 -3.09 -28.22
CA LEU A 316 13.99 -2.62 -26.85
C LEU A 316 12.52 -2.61 -26.38
N CYS A 317 12.21 -3.43 -25.39
CA CYS A 317 10.85 -3.57 -24.84
C CYS A 317 10.48 -2.50 -23.79
N GLY A 318 11.45 -1.68 -23.33
CA GLY A 318 11.24 -0.60 -22.36
C GLY A 318 10.57 -1.05 -21.06
N ALA A 319 9.68 -0.24 -20.52
CA ALA A 319 8.97 -0.55 -19.25
C ALA A 319 8.14 -1.86 -19.32
N ARG A 320 7.63 -2.23 -20.49
CA ARG A 320 6.85 -3.48 -20.67
C ARG A 320 7.75 -4.70 -20.54
N GLY A 321 8.93 -4.68 -21.17
CA GLY A 321 9.91 -5.76 -21.05
C GLY A 321 10.47 -5.88 -19.63
N GLU A 322 10.76 -4.77 -19.00
CA GLU A 322 11.20 -4.73 -17.60
C GLU A 322 10.14 -5.37 -16.66
N ALA A 323 8.88 -4.98 -16.82
CA ALA A 323 7.79 -5.54 -16.03
C ALA A 323 7.58 -7.03 -16.31
N ALA A 324 7.51 -7.46 -17.58
CA ALA A 324 7.32 -8.85 -17.94
C ALA A 324 8.47 -9.78 -17.49
N ALA A 325 9.68 -9.22 -17.33
CA ALA A 325 10.83 -9.92 -16.75
C ALA A 325 10.83 -9.94 -15.21
N GLY A 326 9.81 -9.37 -14.55
CA GLY A 326 9.73 -9.27 -13.08
C GLY A 326 10.62 -8.19 -12.48
N PHE A 327 10.79 -7.07 -13.18
CA PHE A 327 11.54 -5.90 -12.72
C PHE A 327 12.99 -6.21 -12.26
N PRO A 328 13.82 -6.88 -13.10
CA PRO A 328 15.18 -7.23 -12.73
C PRO A 328 16.03 -6.01 -12.35
N THR A 329 15.86 -4.88 -13.04
CA THR A 329 16.61 -3.66 -12.74
C THR A 329 16.22 -3.08 -11.35
N VAL A 330 14.95 -3.17 -10.97
CA VAL A 330 14.52 -2.81 -9.61
C VAL A 330 15.16 -3.74 -8.58
N ARG A 331 15.09 -5.06 -8.82
CA ARG A 331 15.62 -6.08 -7.91
C ARG A 331 17.13 -6.00 -7.73
N ASP A 332 17.87 -5.94 -8.85
CA ASP A 332 19.32 -6.18 -8.87
C ASP A 332 20.14 -4.88 -8.81
N VAL A 333 19.54 -3.72 -9.13
CA VAL A 333 20.23 -2.42 -9.16
C VAL A 333 19.63 -1.43 -8.15
N ALA A 334 18.35 -1.07 -8.30
CA ALA A 334 17.78 0.04 -7.55
C ALA A 334 17.62 -0.27 -6.06
N LEU A 335 17.03 -1.40 -5.69
CA LEU A 335 16.84 -1.81 -4.29
C LEU A 335 18.17 -1.97 -3.55
N PRO A 336 19.19 -2.68 -4.09
CA PRO A 336 20.50 -2.74 -3.46
C PRO A 336 21.15 -1.36 -3.27
N ALA A 337 21.05 -0.46 -4.25
CA ALA A 337 21.61 0.88 -4.17
C ALA A 337 20.90 1.72 -3.07
N LEU A 338 19.56 1.74 -3.02
CA LEU A 338 18.78 2.40 -1.98
C LEU A 338 19.16 1.92 -0.58
N ARG A 339 19.16 0.59 -0.38
CA ARG A 339 19.42 -0.03 0.92
C ARG A 339 20.86 0.18 1.38
N LYS A 340 21.81 0.08 0.46
CA LYS A 340 23.23 0.36 0.74
C LYS A 340 23.45 1.82 1.14
N ALA A 341 22.81 2.76 0.47
CA ALA A 341 22.89 4.18 0.82
C ALA A 341 22.27 4.45 2.21
N ALA A 342 21.08 3.92 2.48
CA ALA A 342 20.41 4.04 3.78
C ALA A 342 21.26 3.42 4.92
N SER A 343 21.85 2.24 4.70
CA SER A 343 22.74 1.59 5.70
C SER A 343 24.01 2.37 6.01
N ARG A 344 24.43 3.29 5.12
CA ARG A 344 25.53 4.22 5.31
C ARG A 344 25.11 5.53 6.01
N GLY A 345 23.86 5.65 6.42
CA GLY A 345 23.32 6.82 7.09
C GLY A 345 22.99 8.00 6.17
N MET A 346 22.89 7.76 4.86
CA MET A 346 22.37 8.78 3.94
C MET A 346 20.90 9.04 4.24
N ASP A 347 20.48 10.30 4.16
CA ASP A 347 19.07 10.66 4.25
C ASP A 347 18.28 10.14 3.03
N ALA A 348 16.95 10.24 3.10
CA ALA A 348 16.08 9.70 2.06
C ALA A 348 16.34 10.31 0.67
N ASN A 349 16.68 11.61 0.61
CA ASN A 349 16.98 12.29 -0.65
C ASN A 349 18.32 11.79 -1.22
N ALA A 350 19.37 11.76 -0.40
CA ALA A 350 20.70 11.31 -0.83
C ALA A 350 20.69 9.83 -1.26
N ALA A 351 19.95 8.98 -0.55
CA ALA A 351 19.78 7.57 -0.92
C ALA A 351 19.05 7.41 -2.27
N ALA A 352 18.02 8.23 -2.50
CA ALA A 352 17.29 8.23 -3.78
C ALA A 352 18.15 8.75 -4.94
N VAL A 353 18.93 9.81 -4.75
CA VAL A 353 19.91 10.30 -5.75
C VAL A 353 20.92 9.20 -6.07
N HIS A 354 21.45 8.49 -5.05
CA HIS A 354 22.39 7.39 -5.24
C HIS A 354 21.79 6.27 -6.09
N ALA A 355 20.56 5.87 -5.78
CA ALA A 355 19.85 4.85 -6.56
C ALA A 355 19.52 5.31 -7.99
N LEU A 356 19.18 6.60 -8.18
CA LEU A 356 18.96 7.15 -9.51
C LEU A 356 20.24 7.12 -10.36
N LEU A 357 21.38 7.49 -9.79
CA LEU A 357 22.68 7.37 -10.49
C LEU A 357 22.98 5.92 -10.87
N ALA A 358 22.74 4.96 -9.96
CA ALA A 358 22.91 3.54 -10.26
C ALA A 358 21.98 3.08 -11.39
N LEU A 359 20.72 3.55 -11.41
CA LEU A 359 19.78 3.27 -12.50
C LEU A 359 20.25 3.89 -13.82
N ILE A 360 20.67 5.16 -13.84
CA ILE A 360 21.17 5.82 -15.04
C ILE A 360 22.40 5.07 -15.61
N ALA A 361 23.27 4.56 -14.75
CA ALA A 361 24.44 3.80 -15.17
C ALA A 361 24.10 2.47 -15.86
N HIS A 362 22.96 1.85 -15.54
CA HIS A 362 22.63 0.49 -15.99
C HIS A 362 21.48 0.41 -16.99
N VAL A 363 20.49 1.32 -16.92
CA VAL A 363 19.26 1.24 -17.72
C VAL A 363 19.52 1.60 -19.17
N GLN A 364 18.92 0.83 -20.10
CA GLN A 364 18.78 1.20 -21.51
C GLN A 364 17.59 2.18 -21.65
N ASP A 365 17.81 3.42 -21.15
CA ASP A 365 16.73 4.40 -21.02
C ASP A 365 16.19 4.84 -22.38
N SER A 366 14.95 4.46 -22.65
CA SER A 366 14.27 4.73 -23.93
C SER A 366 14.05 6.24 -24.18
N ASN A 367 13.98 7.06 -23.13
CA ASN A 367 13.85 8.52 -23.29
C ASN A 367 15.17 9.16 -23.69
N ILE A 368 16.29 8.73 -23.11
CA ILE A 368 17.64 9.17 -23.52
C ILE A 368 17.88 8.75 -24.97
N LEU A 369 17.61 7.50 -25.31
CA LEU A 369 17.77 6.97 -26.68
C LEU A 369 16.95 7.77 -27.70
N ARG A 370 15.70 8.07 -27.37
CA ARG A 370 14.82 8.82 -28.28
C ARG A 370 15.29 10.28 -28.50
N ARG A 371 15.86 10.92 -27.46
CA ARG A 371 16.27 12.34 -27.51
C ARG A 371 17.68 12.52 -28.05
N GLY A 372 18.64 11.68 -27.67
CA GLY A 372 20.06 11.88 -27.93
C GLY A 372 20.77 10.68 -28.62
N GLY A 373 20.05 9.59 -28.86
CA GLY A 373 20.60 8.39 -29.48
C GLY A 373 21.57 7.59 -28.59
N GLU A 374 22.22 6.58 -29.15
CA GLU A 374 23.11 5.68 -28.40
C GLU A 374 24.34 6.38 -27.79
N GLY A 375 24.90 7.37 -28.50
CA GLY A 375 26.04 8.13 -28.03
C GLY A 375 25.75 8.85 -26.72
N ALA A 376 24.57 9.48 -26.63
CA ALA A 376 24.11 10.16 -25.43
C ALA A 376 23.82 9.17 -24.30
N LEU A 377 23.22 8.01 -24.59
CA LEU A 377 22.98 6.97 -23.59
C LEU A 377 24.29 6.49 -22.99
N ARG A 378 25.27 6.11 -23.83
CA ARG A 378 26.57 5.66 -23.35
C ARG A 378 27.35 6.75 -22.56
N ALA A 379 27.19 8.01 -22.95
CA ALA A 379 27.79 9.14 -22.22
C ALA A 379 27.12 9.28 -20.84
N ALA A 380 25.77 9.26 -20.77
CA ALA A 380 25.04 9.34 -19.51
C ALA A 380 25.39 8.18 -18.56
N GLN A 381 25.46 6.96 -19.08
CA GLN A 381 25.84 5.77 -18.30
C GLN A 381 27.27 5.90 -17.73
N ARG A 382 28.25 6.33 -18.55
CA ARG A 382 29.63 6.55 -18.08
C ARG A 382 29.72 7.68 -17.05
N ASP A 383 29.00 8.79 -17.26
CA ASP A 383 29.00 9.91 -16.31
C ASP A 383 28.47 9.47 -14.94
N ALA A 384 27.35 8.75 -14.92
CA ALA A 384 26.77 8.22 -13.68
C ALA A 384 27.70 7.19 -13.01
N GLN A 385 28.28 6.27 -13.78
CA GLN A 385 29.19 5.26 -13.25
C GLN A 385 30.45 5.91 -12.65
N ASN A 386 31.02 6.91 -13.32
CA ASN A 386 32.21 7.63 -12.82
C ASN A 386 31.92 8.31 -11.45
N LEU A 387 30.74 8.94 -11.30
CA LEU A 387 30.34 9.52 -10.01
C LEU A 387 30.25 8.45 -8.91
N LEU A 388 29.65 7.31 -9.21
CA LEU A 388 29.52 6.21 -8.25
C LEU A 388 30.86 5.61 -7.84
N ASP A 389 31.82 5.48 -8.77
CA ASP A 389 33.12 4.87 -8.54
C ASP A 389 34.10 5.80 -7.78
N MET A 390 34.09 7.08 -8.15
CA MET A 390 35.03 8.07 -7.57
C MET A 390 34.50 8.68 -6.27
N GLY A 391 33.22 8.51 -5.94
CA GLY A 391 32.54 9.30 -4.94
C GLY A 391 32.10 10.66 -5.50
N TYR A 392 31.04 11.22 -4.97
CA TYR A 392 30.46 12.46 -5.47
C TYR A 392 29.87 13.32 -4.35
N THR A 393 29.77 14.60 -4.63
CA THR A 393 28.97 15.59 -3.88
C THR A 393 27.67 15.87 -4.64
N MET A 394 26.71 16.52 -4.00
CA MET A 394 25.51 16.97 -4.70
C MET A 394 25.78 18.01 -5.80
N ASP A 395 26.87 18.76 -5.69
CA ASP A 395 27.31 19.71 -6.73
C ASP A 395 27.85 19.00 -7.98
N ASP A 396 28.46 17.83 -7.84
CA ASP A 396 28.85 17.00 -8.98
C ASP A 396 27.62 16.47 -9.72
N VAL A 397 26.55 16.12 -8.99
CA VAL A 397 25.27 15.71 -9.59
C VAL A 397 24.57 16.89 -10.29
N ARG A 398 24.65 18.12 -9.72
CA ARG A 398 24.16 19.35 -10.39
C ARG A 398 24.94 19.62 -11.69
N SER A 399 26.25 19.45 -11.65
CA SER A 399 27.10 19.57 -12.85
C SER A 399 26.74 18.53 -13.92
N MET A 400 26.36 17.32 -13.52
CA MET A 400 25.83 16.31 -14.43
C MET A 400 24.46 16.72 -14.99
N ASN A 401 23.57 17.33 -14.17
CA ASN A 401 22.30 17.88 -14.66
C ASN A 401 22.52 18.93 -15.76
N ASP A 402 23.46 19.86 -15.57
CA ASP A 402 23.74 20.90 -16.57
C ASP A 402 24.18 20.29 -17.91
N ARG A 403 25.01 19.26 -17.90
CA ARG A 403 25.39 18.51 -19.11
C ARG A 403 24.19 17.83 -19.78
N PHE A 404 23.29 17.21 -18.98
CA PHE A 404 22.09 16.55 -19.50
C PHE A 404 21.11 17.54 -20.13
N VAL A 405 20.94 18.71 -19.52
CA VAL A 405 20.14 19.81 -20.07
C VAL A 405 20.71 20.31 -21.40
N GLN A 406 22.04 20.53 -21.48
CA GLN A 406 22.72 20.90 -22.72
C GLN A 406 22.55 19.88 -23.83
N MET A 407 22.60 18.60 -23.49
CA MET A 407 22.36 17.48 -24.44
C MET A 407 20.85 17.23 -24.71
N ASN A 408 19.95 17.94 -24.04
CA ASN A 408 18.50 17.73 -24.09
C ASN A 408 18.07 16.28 -23.80
N ILE A 409 18.73 15.61 -22.88
CA ILE A 409 18.41 14.23 -22.50
C ILE A 409 17.74 14.18 -21.12
N SER A 410 16.91 13.15 -20.90
CA SER A 410 16.16 12.96 -19.65
C SER A 410 16.02 11.47 -19.38
N PRO A 411 16.51 10.95 -18.23
CA PRO A 411 16.44 9.56 -17.85
C PRO A 411 15.08 9.19 -17.22
N GLY A 412 13.97 9.44 -17.94
CA GLY A 412 12.62 9.23 -17.44
C GLY A 412 12.32 7.77 -17.07
N GLY A 413 12.87 6.81 -17.84
CA GLY A 413 12.73 5.38 -17.49
C GLY A 413 13.42 5.02 -16.18
N SER A 414 14.58 5.65 -15.90
CA SER A 414 15.29 5.49 -14.62
C SER A 414 14.49 6.08 -13.45
N ALA A 415 13.82 7.22 -13.65
CA ALA A 415 12.94 7.84 -12.66
C ALA A 415 11.73 6.94 -12.34
N ASP A 416 11.08 6.36 -13.35
CA ASP A 416 9.98 5.42 -13.19
C ASP A 416 10.39 4.19 -12.35
N LEU A 417 11.59 3.66 -12.59
CA LEU A 417 12.14 2.52 -11.84
C LEU A 417 12.57 2.88 -10.42
N LEU A 418 13.00 4.13 -10.19
CA LEU A 418 13.24 4.64 -8.83
C LEU A 418 11.95 4.65 -8.01
N ALA A 419 10.85 5.15 -8.57
CA ALA A 419 9.55 5.13 -7.91
C ALA A 419 9.09 3.69 -7.63
N ALA A 420 9.29 2.77 -8.58
CA ALA A 420 8.98 1.35 -8.40
C ALA A 420 9.81 0.72 -7.25
N ALA A 421 11.12 1.03 -7.17
CA ALA A 421 11.99 0.56 -6.10
C ALA A 421 11.57 1.10 -4.73
N MET A 422 11.19 2.38 -4.63
CA MET A 422 10.68 2.97 -3.40
C MET A 422 9.40 2.28 -2.92
N LEU A 423 8.45 2.02 -3.83
CA LEU A 423 7.23 1.27 -3.49
C LEU A 423 7.57 -0.09 -2.88
N ILE A 424 8.39 -0.88 -3.56
CA ILE A 424 8.76 -2.23 -3.12
C ILE A 424 9.54 -2.21 -1.79
N ASP A 425 10.41 -1.25 -1.60
CA ASP A 425 11.18 -1.13 -0.34
C ASP A 425 10.27 -0.83 0.85
N TRP A 426 9.30 0.07 0.70
CA TRP A 426 8.37 0.44 1.77
C TRP A 426 7.32 -0.64 2.08
N LEU A 427 7.02 -1.55 1.14
CA LEU A 427 6.17 -2.71 1.44
C LEU A 427 6.79 -3.65 2.50
N LYS A 428 8.12 -3.65 2.64
CA LYS A 428 8.86 -4.47 3.63
C LYS A 428 9.02 -3.81 5.00
N VAL A 429 9.18 -2.49 5.05
CA VAL A 429 9.65 -1.77 6.26
C VAL A 429 8.58 -1.66 7.34
N ASP A 430 7.32 -1.79 6.98
CA ASP A 430 6.18 -1.58 7.88
C ASP A 430 5.38 -2.87 8.18
N GLY A 431 5.99 -4.02 7.99
CA GLY A 431 5.42 -5.34 8.29
C GLY A 431 5.65 -5.80 9.75
#